data_898b3ff7f85d071c2750f5d27cb836d3
#
_entry.id   898b3ff7f85d071c2750f5d27cb836d3
#
_cell.length_a   1.000
_cell.length_b   1.000
_cell.length_c   1.000
_cell.angle_alpha   90.00
_cell.angle_beta   90.00
_cell.angle_gamma   90.00
#
_symmetry.space_group_name_H-M   'P 1'
#
loop_
_entity.id
_entity.type
_entity.pdbx_description
1 polymer ?
#
loop_
_entity_poly.entity_id
_entity_poly.type
_entity_poly.pdbx_seq_one_letter_code
_entity_poly.pdbx_strand_id
1 'polypeptide(L)'
;NTNADLYPLNFTHGGTLTFTASVPQDAADTSIRFVFENAPFPDVDPFFATANIDISGSQNKTYVVNIPPQAADNTYESFLLYINEAGNAVNIKDVKVESNNHATMEGFGNNTFDATTSTYTYPGNAEVWGGFGNVNAELYPFNFALGGKVTFTGSIPAGGSDVNVNFRFEKNPFPDVDP
;
A
#
# COMPACT_ATOMS: atom_id res chain seq x y z
N ASN A 1 -15.18 -3.91 10.29
CA ASN A 1 -15.45 -3.40 8.95
C ASN A 1 -16.42 -4.32 8.22
N THR A 2 -17.44 -3.74 7.61
CA THR A 2 -18.47 -4.47 6.85
C THR A 2 -18.23 -4.47 5.34
N ASN A 3 -17.15 -3.84 4.87
CA ASN A 3 -16.78 -3.83 3.46
C ASN A 3 -16.03 -5.13 3.10
N ALA A 4 -16.75 -6.09 2.52
CA ALA A 4 -16.19 -7.38 2.11
C ALA A 4 -15.11 -7.25 1.03
N ASP A 5 -15.17 -6.20 0.20
CA ASP A 5 -14.19 -5.98 -0.89
C ASP A 5 -12.80 -5.59 -0.36
N LEU A 6 -12.70 -5.25 0.92
CA LEU A 6 -11.41 -4.94 1.55
C LEU A 6 -10.59 -6.20 1.84
N TYR A 7 -11.24 -7.35 2.00
CA TYR A 7 -10.64 -8.56 2.53
C TYR A 7 -10.37 -9.64 1.46
N PRO A 8 -9.39 -10.52 1.67
CA PRO A 8 -8.43 -10.49 2.77
C PRO A 8 -7.37 -9.39 2.58
N LEU A 9 -6.91 -8.80 3.70
CA LEU A 9 -5.74 -7.93 3.70
C LEU A 9 -4.48 -8.79 3.87
N ASN A 10 -3.44 -8.46 3.11
CA ASN A 10 -2.11 -9.07 3.24
C ASN A 10 -1.05 -7.97 3.23
N PHE A 11 -0.13 -8.03 4.17
CA PHE A 11 0.94 -7.04 4.33
C PHE A 11 2.33 -7.66 4.18
N THR A 12 2.50 -8.64 3.33
CA THR A 12 3.82 -9.26 3.06
C THR A 12 4.89 -8.22 2.73
N HIS A 13 4.52 -7.17 2.05
CA HIS A 13 5.41 -6.04 1.73
C HIS A 13 5.11 -4.78 2.55
N GLY A 14 4.43 -4.95 3.67
CA GLY A 14 3.95 -3.84 4.48
C GLY A 14 2.72 -3.15 3.88
N GLY A 15 2.39 -1.99 4.42
CA GLY A 15 1.24 -1.23 3.99
C GLY A 15 1.19 0.16 4.61
N THR A 16 0.10 0.85 4.36
CA THR A 16 -0.17 2.18 4.90
C THR A 16 -1.61 2.27 5.37
N LEU A 17 -1.80 2.79 6.57
CA LEU A 17 -3.08 3.19 7.10
C LEU A 17 -3.13 4.72 7.14
N THR A 18 -4.12 5.31 6.50
CA THR A 18 -4.34 6.76 6.50
C THR A 18 -5.72 7.07 7.04
N PHE A 19 -5.85 8.08 7.88
CA PHE A 19 -7.13 8.55 8.40
C PHE A 19 -7.05 10.02 8.81
N THR A 20 -8.21 10.64 8.97
CA THR A 20 -8.34 11.99 9.51
C THR A 20 -8.96 11.91 10.91
N ALA A 21 -8.36 12.59 11.89
CA ALA A 21 -8.89 12.59 13.25
C ALA A 21 -8.73 13.97 13.95
N SER A 22 -9.56 14.18 14.97
CA SER A 22 -9.47 15.27 15.93
C SER A 22 -10.15 14.85 17.24
N VAL A 23 -9.86 15.52 18.35
CA VAL A 23 -10.71 15.46 19.54
C VAL A 23 -11.79 16.54 19.47
N PRO A 24 -12.97 16.35 20.06
CA PRO A 24 -13.94 17.44 20.20
C PRO A 24 -13.35 18.64 20.93
N GLN A 25 -13.90 19.82 20.68
CA GLN A 25 -13.49 21.01 21.41
C GLN A 25 -13.70 20.80 22.93
N ASP A 26 -12.70 21.21 23.72
CA ASP A 26 -12.65 21.04 25.18
C ASP A 26 -12.55 19.60 25.69
N ALA A 27 -12.37 18.61 24.78
CA ALA A 27 -12.06 17.25 25.16
C ALA A 27 -10.56 17.05 25.38
N ALA A 28 -10.21 16.11 26.26
CA ALA A 28 -8.81 15.73 26.46
C ALA A 28 -8.25 15.02 25.23
N ASP A 29 -6.95 15.18 25.02
CA ASP A 29 -6.21 14.38 24.06
C ASP A 29 -6.36 12.88 24.38
N THR A 30 -6.31 12.04 23.38
CA THR A 30 -6.50 10.60 23.53
C THR A 30 -5.56 9.84 22.61
N SER A 31 -5.45 8.54 22.81
CA SER A 31 -4.72 7.67 21.91
C SER A 31 -5.61 6.56 21.36
N ILE A 32 -5.31 6.14 20.14
CA ILE A 32 -6.00 5.05 19.46
C ILE A 32 -4.98 4.03 18.95
N ARG A 33 -5.46 2.83 18.64
CA ARG A 33 -4.70 1.84 17.88
C ARG A 33 -5.63 1.09 16.94
N PHE A 34 -5.04 0.55 15.88
CA PHE A 34 -5.72 -0.35 14.98
C PHE A 34 -5.20 -1.77 15.16
N VAL A 35 -6.10 -2.75 15.01
CA VAL A 35 -5.80 -4.17 15.10
C VAL A 35 -6.32 -4.88 13.86
N PHE A 36 -5.47 -5.67 13.28
CA PHE A 36 -5.77 -6.57 12.16
C PHE A 36 -5.73 -8.00 12.68
N GLU A 37 -6.77 -8.76 12.47
CA GLU A 37 -6.92 -10.13 12.95
C GLU A 37 -7.15 -11.08 11.79
N ASN A 38 -6.67 -12.31 11.91
CA ASN A 38 -6.90 -13.34 10.89
C ASN A 38 -8.39 -13.56 10.62
N ALA A 39 -9.16 -13.69 11.68
CA ALA A 39 -10.62 -13.76 11.63
C ALA A 39 -11.24 -12.99 12.82
N PRO A 40 -12.53 -12.68 12.78
CA PRO A 40 -13.21 -12.14 13.96
C PRO A 40 -13.11 -13.09 15.15
N PHE A 41 -13.04 -12.49 16.37
CA PHE A 41 -13.03 -13.27 17.61
C PHE A 41 -14.01 -14.47 17.56
N PRO A 42 -13.62 -15.71 18.02
CA PRO A 42 -12.41 -15.99 18.82
C PRO A 42 -11.13 -16.34 18.04
N ASP A 43 -11.16 -16.48 16.74
CA ASP A 43 -10.09 -17.02 15.91
C ASP A 43 -9.16 -15.90 15.38
N VAL A 44 -8.70 -15.04 16.29
CA VAL A 44 -7.99 -13.80 15.95
C VAL A 44 -6.54 -13.97 15.46
N ASP A 45 -5.89 -15.08 15.82
CA ASP A 45 -4.48 -15.31 15.47
C ASP A 45 -4.27 -15.82 14.03
N PRO A 46 -3.22 -15.35 13.33
CA PRO A 46 -2.30 -14.29 13.72
C PRO A 46 -2.94 -12.91 13.75
N PHE A 47 -2.49 -12.04 14.64
CA PHE A 47 -2.92 -10.65 14.67
C PHE A 47 -1.73 -9.69 14.60
N PHE A 48 -1.99 -8.46 14.13
CA PHE A 48 -1.06 -7.35 14.14
C PHE A 48 -1.75 -6.10 14.72
N ALA A 49 -1.10 -5.43 15.65
CA ALA A 49 -1.58 -4.16 16.20
C ALA A 49 -0.59 -3.04 15.89
N THR A 50 -1.09 -1.87 15.51
CA THR A 50 -0.26 -0.67 15.41
C THR A 50 0.23 -0.25 16.79
N ALA A 51 1.30 0.55 16.84
CA ALA A 51 1.60 1.33 18.02
C ALA A 51 0.43 2.28 18.35
N ASN A 52 0.40 2.80 19.57
CA ASN A 52 -0.56 3.83 19.94
C ASN A 52 -0.30 5.10 19.12
N ILE A 53 -1.38 5.74 18.67
CA ILE A 53 -1.36 6.94 17.85
C ILE A 53 -2.04 8.03 18.66
N ASP A 54 -1.28 9.06 19.04
CA ASP A 54 -1.79 10.17 19.85
C ASP A 54 -2.61 11.12 18.97
N ILE A 55 -3.85 11.37 19.38
CA ILE A 55 -4.77 12.31 18.72
C ILE A 55 -4.94 13.52 19.62
N SER A 56 -4.60 14.69 19.10
CA SER A 56 -4.63 15.95 19.85
C SER A 56 -5.24 17.10 19.07
N GLY A 57 -5.96 17.95 19.80
CA GLY A 57 -6.54 19.20 19.31
C GLY A 57 -7.83 18.99 18.49
N SER A 58 -8.63 20.06 18.42
CA SER A 58 -9.96 20.04 17.80
C SER A 58 -9.96 20.21 16.27
N GLN A 59 -8.82 20.52 15.68
CA GLN A 59 -8.70 20.63 14.22
C GLN A 59 -8.43 19.27 13.61
N ASN A 60 -9.12 18.97 12.50
CA ASN A 60 -8.87 17.73 11.74
C ASN A 60 -7.43 17.69 11.24
N LYS A 61 -6.74 16.60 11.56
CA LYS A 61 -5.39 16.28 11.07
C LYS A 61 -5.41 14.95 10.35
N THR A 62 -4.61 14.83 9.28
CA THR A 62 -4.38 13.57 8.62
C THR A 62 -3.21 12.84 9.29
N TYR A 63 -3.44 11.58 9.59
CA TYR A 63 -2.46 10.66 10.15
C TYR A 63 -2.10 9.59 9.13
N VAL A 64 -0.83 9.27 9.06
CA VAL A 64 -0.29 8.21 8.20
C VAL A 64 0.51 7.25 9.07
N VAL A 65 0.13 6.00 9.08
CA VAL A 65 0.75 4.94 9.87
C VAL A 65 1.30 3.89 8.93
N ASN A 66 2.59 3.65 9.00
CA ASN A 66 3.22 2.57 8.24
C ASN A 66 2.95 1.23 8.92
N ILE A 67 2.47 0.26 8.16
CA ILE A 67 2.33 -1.13 8.56
C ILE A 67 3.61 -1.84 8.10
N PRO A 68 4.40 -2.39 9.00
CA PRO A 68 5.61 -3.12 8.61
C PRO A 68 5.27 -4.42 7.87
N PRO A 69 6.19 -4.97 7.05
CA PRO A 69 6.02 -6.27 6.44
C PRO A 69 5.64 -7.35 7.47
N GLN A 70 4.67 -8.18 7.10
CA GLN A 70 4.21 -9.32 7.87
C GLN A 70 4.64 -10.63 7.20
N ALA A 71 4.51 -11.77 7.87
CA ALA A 71 4.77 -13.06 7.25
C ALA A 71 3.86 -13.27 6.02
N ALA A 72 4.38 -13.93 4.99
CA ALA A 72 3.71 -14.02 3.69
C ALA A 72 2.37 -14.79 3.73
N ASP A 73 2.22 -15.69 4.67
CA ASP A 73 1.02 -16.49 4.90
C ASP A 73 0.00 -15.82 5.83
N ASN A 74 0.36 -14.66 6.43
CA ASN A 74 -0.58 -13.92 7.26
C ASN A 74 -1.60 -13.18 6.39
N THR A 75 -2.86 -13.54 6.54
CA THR A 75 -4.01 -12.83 5.99
C THR A 75 -4.89 -12.31 7.11
N TYR A 76 -5.55 -11.18 6.87
CA TYR A 76 -6.38 -10.55 7.88
C TYR A 76 -7.78 -10.32 7.30
N GLU A 77 -8.79 -10.83 8.00
CA GLU A 77 -10.21 -10.71 7.64
C GLU A 77 -11.01 -9.85 8.64
N SER A 78 -10.31 -9.32 9.65
CA SER A 78 -10.88 -8.40 10.64
C SER A 78 -9.96 -7.19 10.82
N PHE A 79 -10.58 -6.01 10.90
CA PHE A 79 -9.90 -4.74 11.09
C PHE A 79 -10.67 -3.91 12.12
N LEU A 80 -10.04 -3.63 13.26
CA LEU A 80 -10.63 -3.01 14.43
C LEU A 80 -9.90 -1.71 14.80
N LEU A 81 -10.64 -0.79 15.37
CA LEU A 81 -10.15 0.45 15.97
C LEU A 81 -10.47 0.44 17.46
N TYR A 82 -9.47 0.72 18.28
CA TYR A 82 -9.62 0.89 19.73
C TYR A 82 -9.23 2.30 20.16
N ILE A 83 -10.03 2.86 21.05
CA ILE A 83 -9.67 4.05 21.84
C ILE A 83 -9.06 3.51 23.13
N ASN A 84 -7.83 3.96 23.46
CA ASN A 84 -7.09 3.36 24.58
C ASN A 84 -7.54 3.87 25.93
N GLU A 85 -8.07 5.11 26.00
CA GLU A 85 -8.54 5.73 27.23
C GLU A 85 -10.08 5.74 27.27
N ALA A 86 -10.64 5.01 28.25
CA ALA A 86 -12.09 4.95 28.43
C ALA A 86 -12.67 6.35 28.78
N GLY A 87 -13.72 6.71 28.10
CA GLY A 87 -14.44 7.97 28.33
C GLY A 87 -13.95 9.16 27.51
N ASN A 88 -12.83 9.04 26.81
CA ASN A 88 -12.38 10.07 25.90
C ASN A 88 -13.15 10.01 24.56
N ALA A 89 -13.41 11.19 23.98
CA ALA A 89 -14.08 11.29 22.70
C ALA A 89 -13.07 11.59 21.59
N VAL A 90 -13.26 10.97 20.43
CA VAL A 90 -12.45 11.22 19.23
C VAL A 90 -13.33 11.18 17.99
N ASN A 91 -13.09 12.10 17.07
CA ASN A 91 -13.69 12.09 15.74
C ASN A 91 -12.69 11.46 14.77
N ILE A 92 -13.12 10.42 14.05
CA ILE A 92 -12.29 9.73 13.05
C ILE A 92 -13.08 9.58 11.77
N LYS A 93 -12.46 9.85 10.64
CA LYS A 93 -13.05 9.71 9.32
C LYS A 93 -12.01 9.38 8.26
N ASP A 94 -12.48 9.03 7.08
CA ASP A 94 -11.66 8.79 5.89
C ASP A 94 -10.57 7.73 6.13
N VAL A 95 -10.92 6.65 6.85
CA VAL A 95 -9.99 5.57 7.16
C VAL A 95 -9.74 4.75 5.90
N LYS A 96 -8.47 4.69 5.49
CA LYS A 96 -8.01 3.97 4.30
C LYS A 96 -6.85 3.06 4.67
N VAL A 97 -6.90 1.81 4.23
CA VAL A 97 -5.84 0.81 4.39
C VAL A 97 -5.38 0.38 3.00
N GLU A 98 -4.09 0.40 2.78
CA GLU A 98 -3.47 -0.02 1.52
C GLU A 98 -2.32 -0.98 1.82
N SER A 99 -2.32 -2.15 1.18
CA SER A 99 -1.16 -3.04 1.16
C SER A 99 -0.14 -2.55 0.14
N ASN A 100 1.14 -2.66 0.46
CA ASN A 100 2.20 -2.42 -0.50
C ASN A 100 2.36 -3.67 -1.36
N ASN A 101 2.04 -3.55 -2.63
CA ASN A 101 2.27 -4.61 -3.60
C ASN A 101 3.61 -4.38 -4.29
N HIS A 102 4.45 -5.41 -4.35
CA HIS A 102 5.75 -5.34 -5.01
C HIS A 102 5.64 -5.95 -6.40
N ALA A 103 5.77 -5.12 -7.43
CA ALA A 103 5.86 -5.62 -8.79
C ALA A 103 7.21 -6.32 -9.01
N THR A 104 7.18 -7.53 -9.56
CA THR A 104 8.35 -8.22 -10.09
C THR A 104 8.28 -8.12 -11.61
N MET A 105 9.23 -7.44 -12.22
CA MET A 105 9.16 -7.14 -13.64
C MET A 105 10.27 -7.84 -14.40
N GLU A 106 9.99 -8.26 -15.63
CA GLU A 106 10.96 -8.70 -16.62
C GLU A 106 11.13 -7.65 -17.71
N GLY A 107 12.39 -7.52 -18.19
CA GLY A 107 12.73 -6.59 -19.26
C GLY A 107 12.43 -7.16 -20.62
N PHE A 108 11.98 -6.32 -21.54
CA PHE A 108 11.87 -6.62 -22.97
C PHE A 108 12.48 -5.47 -23.81
N GLY A 109 12.83 -5.74 -25.07
CA GLY A 109 13.47 -4.71 -25.94
C GLY A 109 14.88 -4.31 -25.47
N ASN A 110 15.71 -5.29 -25.09
CA ASN A 110 17.08 -5.12 -24.59
C ASN A 110 17.22 -4.48 -23.20
N ASN A 111 16.13 -4.30 -22.47
CA ASN A 111 16.17 -3.88 -21.08
C ASN A 111 16.59 -5.02 -20.16
N THR A 112 17.29 -4.71 -19.10
CA THR A 112 17.83 -5.71 -18.16
C THR A 112 17.37 -5.47 -16.74
N PHE A 113 17.21 -6.56 -15.99
CA PHE A 113 16.93 -6.56 -14.57
C PHE A 113 18.04 -7.30 -13.82
N ASP A 114 18.60 -6.63 -12.81
CA ASP A 114 19.53 -7.22 -11.85
C ASP A 114 18.78 -7.60 -10.58
N ALA A 115 18.57 -8.87 -10.36
CA ALA A 115 17.86 -9.38 -9.19
C ALA A 115 18.62 -9.17 -7.87
N THR A 116 19.94 -8.99 -7.92
CA THR A 116 20.76 -8.78 -6.71
C THR A 116 20.56 -7.39 -6.13
N THR A 117 20.44 -6.40 -7.02
CA THR A 117 20.24 -4.98 -6.65
C THR A 117 18.82 -4.50 -6.83
N SER A 118 17.92 -5.36 -7.34
CA SER A 118 16.54 -5.00 -7.73
C SER A 118 16.49 -3.80 -8.68
N THR A 119 17.47 -3.72 -9.59
CA THR A 119 17.63 -2.57 -10.49
C THR A 119 17.17 -2.90 -11.90
N TYR A 120 16.29 -2.06 -12.42
CA TYR A 120 15.80 -2.09 -13.81
C TYR A 120 16.60 -1.06 -14.63
N THR A 121 17.23 -1.50 -15.70
CA THR A 121 18.11 -0.65 -16.49
C THR A 121 17.66 -0.57 -17.94
N TYR A 122 17.51 0.67 -18.45
CA TYR A 122 17.38 0.99 -19.87
C TYR A 122 18.78 1.32 -20.42
N PRO A 123 19.44 0.39 -21.11
CA PRO A 123 20.74 0.65 -21.70
C PRO A 123 20.60 1.53 -22.95
N GLY A 124 21.72 2.14 -23.39
CA GLY A 124 21.72 3.02 -24.57
C GLY A 124 21.33 2.34 -25.89
N ASN A 125 21.28 1.01 -25.92
CA ASN A 125 20.81 0.19 -27.05
C ASN A 125 19.41 -0.41 -26.81
N ALA A 126 18.67 0.09 -25.82
CA ALA A 126 17.28 -0.33 -25.62
C ALA A 126 16.42 0.07 -26.83
N GLU A 127 15.50 -0.81 -27.19
CA GLU A 127 14.54 -0.52 -28.25
C GLU A 127 13.56 0.57 -27.81
N VAL A 128 13.11 1.38 -28.75
CA VAL A 128 12.15 2.48 -28.47
C VAL A 128 10.81 1.99 -27.92
N TRP A 129 10.46 0.73 -28.18
CA TRP A 129 9.28 0.06 -27.65
C TRP A 129 9.61 -0.79 -26.41
N GLY A 130 10.86 -0.79 -25.98
CA GLY A 130 11.32 -1.58 -24.85
C GLY A 130 10.74 -1.10 -23.52
N GLY A 131 10.68 -2.00 -22.57
CA GLY A 131 10.12 -1.72 -21.25
C GLY A 131 10.32 -2.87 -20.28
N PHE A 132 9.52 -2.85 -19.23
CA PHE A 132 9.43 -3.91 -18.23
C PHE A 132 7.97 -4.28 -18.02
N GLY A 133 7.65 -5.56 -18.03
CA GLY A 133 6.33 -6.09 -17.74
C GLY A 133 6.31 -6.79 -16.39
N ASN A 134 5.27 -6.56 -15.59
CA ASN A 134 5.11 -7.28 -14.34
C ASN A 134 4.73 -8.73 -14.59
N VAL A 135 5.49 -9.65 -13.99
CA VAL A 135 5.27 -11.10 -14.07
C VAL A 135 4.71 -11.69 -12.77
N ASN A 136 4.50 -10.87 -11.74
CA ASN A 136 3.88 -11.32 -10.52
C ASN A 136 2.36 -11.43 -10.69
N ALA A 137 1.88 -12.66 -10.92
CA ALA A 137 0.46 -12.95 -11.14
C ALA A 137 -0.42 -12.65 -9.92
N GLU A 138 0.15 -12.64 -8.71
CA GLU A 138 -0.59 -12.39 -7.48
C GLU A 138 -1.08 -10.93 -7.36
N LEU A 139 -0.51 -10.02 -8.15
CA LEU A 139 -0.96 -8.63 -8.19
C LEU A 139 -2.27 -8.44 -8.97
N TYR A 140 -2.71 -9.40 -9.75
CA TYR A 140 -3.84 -9.23 -10.64
C TYR A 140 -5.12 -9.91 -10.14
N PRO A 141 -6.30 -9.34 -10.44
CA PRO A 141 -6.50 -8.10 -11.20
C PRO A 141 -6.30 -6.84 -10.34
N PHE A 142 -5.74 -5.78 -10.92
CA PHE A 142 -5.78 -4.46 -10.31
C PHE A 142 -7.18 -3.86 -10.37
N ASN A 143 -7.62 -3.25 -9.28
CA ASN A 143 -8.86 -2.48 -9.22
C ASN A 143 -8.56 -1.06 -8.72
N PHE A 144 -8.81 -0.07 -9.56
CA PHE A 144 -8.59 1.34 -9.25
C PHE A 144 -9.90 2.13 -9.02
N ALA A 145 -10.98 1.47 -8.63
CA ALA A 145 -12.26 2.14 -8.35
C ALA A 145 -12.13 3.26 -7.32
N LEU A 146 -11.21 3.11 -6.37
CA LEU A 146 -10.88 4.12 -5.35
C LEU A 146 -9.58 4.88 -5.63
N GLY A 147 -9.07 4.78 -6.85
CA GLY A 147 -7.75 5.31 -7.20
C GLY A 147 -6.61 4.40 -6.77
N GLY A 148 -5.37 4.87 -6.98
CA GLY A 148 -4.17 4.12 -6.63
C GLY A 148 -2.92 4.99 -6.69
N LYS A 149 -1.80 4.39 -6.33
CA LYS A 149 -0.49 5.04 -6.35
C LYS A 149 0.58 4.06 -6.84
N VAL A 150 1.42 4.53 -7.74
CA VAL A 150 2.68 3.86 -8.11
C VAL A 150 3.83 4.59 -7.45
N THR A 151 4.72 3.86 -6.81
CA THR A 151 5.94 4.41 -6.20
C THR A 151 7.16 3.69 -6.77
N PHE A 152 8.17 4.44 -7.17
CA PHE A 152 9.43 3.91 -7.67
C PHE A 152 10.58 4.85 -7.31
N THR A 153 11.80 4.31 -7.32
CA THR A 153 13.03 5.10 -7.26
C THR A 153 13.67 5.07 -8.63
N GLY A 154 14.05 6.24 -9.14
CA GLY A 154 14.68 6.37 -10.46
C GLY A 154 15.92 7.24 -10.41
N SER A 155 16.88 6.97 -11.29
CA SER A 155 18.06 7.81 -11.50
C SER A 155 18.48 7.79 -12.97
N ILE A 156 19.18 8.86 -13.37
CA ILE A 156 19.81 8.98 -14.68
C ILE A 156 21.31 8.83 -14.47
N PRO A 157 22.04 8.06 -15.31
CA PRO A 157 23.50 7.98 -15.25
C PRO A 157 24.13 9.37 -15.35
N ALA A 158 25.28 9.57 -14.72
CA ALA A 158 26.01 10.84 -14.77
C ALA A 158 26.27 11.28 -16.21
N GLY A 159 25.86 12.50 -16.55
CA GLY A 159 25.96 13.06 -17.91
C GLY A 159 24.83 12.63 -18.86
N GLY A 160 23.86 11.85 -18.40
CA GLY A 160 22.67 11.53 -19.19
C GLY A 160 21.69 12.71 -19.28
N SER A 161 20.88 12.72 -20.33
CA SER A 161 19.79 13.69 -20.51
C SER A 161 18.54 13.22 -19.74
N ASP A 162 17.68 14.18 -19.38
CA ASP A 162 16.38 13.89 -18.79
C ASP A 162 15.54 12.96 -19.68
N VAL A 163 14.85 12.02 -19.06
CA VAL A 163 13.99 11.05 -19.74
C VAL A 163 12.59 11.06 -19.12
N ASN A 164 11.61 10.70 -19.93
CA ASN A 164 10.25 10.48 -19.46
C ASN A 164 10.01 8.98 -19.29
N VAL A 165 9.37 8.61 -18.19
CA VAL A 165 8.87 7.25 -17.96
C VAL A 165 7.35 7.28 -17.85
N ASN A 166 6.70 6.21 -18.26
CA ASN A 166 5.28 6.03 -18.07
C ASN A 166 4.99 4.63 -17.52
N PHE A 167 3.89 4.51 -16.80
CA PHE A 167 3.33 3.23 -16.37
C PHE A 167 2.04 3.00 -17.14
N ARG A 168 1.91 1.80 -17.70
CA ARG A 168 0.73 1.38 -18.45
C ARG A 168 0.08 0.21 -17.75
N PHE A 169 -1.22 0.30 -17.55
CA PHE A 169 -2.05 -0.79 -17.07
C PHE A 169 -2.91 -1.28 -18.22
N GLU A 170 -2.90 -2.57 -18.45
CA GLU A 170 -3.58 -3.21 -19.56
C GLU A 170 -4.62 -4.19 -19.01
N LYS A 171 -5.74 -4.32 -19.68
CA LYS A 171 -6.79 -5.25 -19.29
C LYS A 171 -6.32 -6.70 -19.34
N ASN A 172 -5.60 -7.03 -20.40
CA ASN A 172 -4.98 -8.32 -20.62
C ASN A 172 -3.55 -8.14 -21.12
N PRO A 173 -2.68 -9.14 -20.98
CA PRO A 173 -1.37 -9.12 -21.62
C PRO A 173 -1.48 -9.02 -23.15
N PHE A 174 -0.46 -8.40 -23.77
CA PHE A 174 -0.36 -8.40 -25.24
C PHE A 174 -0.64 -9.80 -25.84
N PRO A 175 -1.41 -9.93 -26.97
CA PRO A 175 -1.91 -8.86 -27.83
C PRO A 175 -3.26 -8.24 -27.43
N ASP A 176 -3.96 -8.74 -26.43
CA ASP A 176 -5.33 -8.37 -26.07
C ASP A 176 -5.35 -7.23 -25.03
N VAL A 177 -4.58 -6.19 -25.28
CA VAL A 177 -4.27 -5.11 -24.32
C VAL A 177 -5.40 -4.10 -24.08
N ASP A 178 -6.39 -4.05 -24.94
CA ASP A 178 -7.44 -3.02 -24.92
C ASP A 178 -8.29 -3.11 -23.64
N PRO A 179 -8.65 -1.94 -23.07
CA PRO A 179 -9.47 -1.85 -21.87
C PRO A 179 -10.91 -2.31 -22.06
#